data_aafe5afad95b9576bfdf7722f2ab2653
#
_entry.id   aafe5afad95b9576bfdf7722f2ab2653
#
_cell.length_a   1.000
_cell.length_b   1.000
_cell.length_c   1.000
_cell.angle_alpha   90.00
_cell.angle_beta   90.00
_cell.angle_gamma   90.00
#
_symmetry.space_group_name_H-M   'P 1'
#
loop_
_entity.id
_entity.type
_entity.pdbx_description
1 polymer ?
#
loop_
_entity_poly.entity_id
_entity_poly.type
_entity_poly.pdbx_seq_one_letter_code
_entity_poly.pdbx_strand_id
1 'polypeptide(L)'
;MFHWLKKIQTSVSSAEEALQYFEQMLEDGRYMFETASNALLAGTDPEIVKEDLWATDKRINALERRIRRRVITHLTMHGTGAVSSDLVLMSIVKDAERIGDYCKNVFDLALLDRECAPDALEDLLDAKSKTTRLLAKARNIYQSEDIEDAKAYIEQADELAQHCERQATAMVLRNDSDGKSAITALTYRYFKRILAHSLNIITSLVMPVDQLDYYDEEKAERE
;
A
#
# COMPACT_ATOMS: atom_id res chain seq x y z
N MET A 1 17.66 -6.70 -8.45
CA MET A 1 18.45 -6.46 -7.23
C MET A 1 18.29 -7.58 -6.19
N PHE A 2 17.12 -8.21 -6.09
CA PHE A 2 16.86 -9.33 -5.16
C PHE A 2 17.24 -10.73 -5.68
N HIS A 3 17.76 -10.85 -6.90
CA HIS A 3 18.24 -12.12 -7.48
C HIS A 3 19.33 -12.83 -6.63
N TRP A 4 19.99 -12.11 -5.74
CA TRP A 4 21.01 -12.65 -4.83
C TRP A 4 20.40 -13.45 -3.66
N LEU A 5 19.16 -13.17 -3.22
CA LEU A 5 18.47 -13.95 -2.19
C LEU A 5 18.36 -15.43 -2.61
N LYS A 6 18.30 -15.72 -3.91
CA LYS A 6 18.27 -17.08 -4.47
C LYS A 6 19.64 -17.78 -4.53
N LYS A 7 20.77 -17.09 -4.27
CA LYS A 7 22.12 -17.62 -4.47
C LYS A 7 22.86 -18.13 -3.22
N ILE A 8 22.32 -17.95 -2.01
CA ILE A 8 23.00 -18.35 -0.77
C ILE A 8 22.35 -19.61 -0.19
N GLN A 9 22.91 -20.74 -0.51
CA GLN A 9 22.37 -22.10 -0.34
C GLN A 9 22.30 -22.62 1.12
N THR A 10 22.65 -21.84 2.15
CA THR A 10 22.61 -22.26 3.57
C THR A 10 21.81 -21.33 4.50
N SER A 11 21.31 -20.19 3.98
CA SER A 11 20.42 -19.26 4.72
C SER A 11 19.07 -19.07 4.01
N VAL A 12 18.79 -19.84 2.99
CA VAL A 12 17.65 -19.79 2.09
C VAL A 12 16.32 -19.76 2.83
N SER A 13 16.18 -20.46 3.96
CA SER A 13 14.91 -20.53 4.68
C SER A 13 14.47 -19.20 5.32
N SER A 14 15.40 -18.38 5.83
CA SER A 14 15.04 -17.18 6.57
C SER A 14 14.65 -16.01 5.66
N ALA A 15 15.38 -15.82 4.55
CA ALA A 15 15.08 -14.76 3.58
C ALA A 15 13.84 -15.10 2.74
N GLU A 16 13.70 -16.36 2.31
CA GLU A 16 12.50 -16.82 1.60
C GLU A 16 11.24 -16.72 2.46
N GLU A 17 11.32 -17.09 3.74
CA GLU A 17 10.19 -16.89 4.66
C GLU A 17 9.84 -15.40 4.84
N ALA A 18 10.83 -14.50 4.90
CA ALA A 18 10.56 -13.07 5.00
C ALA A 18 9.84 -12.53 3.77
N LEU A 19 10.23 -12.99 2.57
CA LEU A 19 9.54 -12.65 1.32
C LEU A 19 8.11 -13.18 1.28
N GLN A 20 7.89 -14.44 1.68
CA GLN A 20 6.54 -15.03 1.75
C GLN A 20 5.64 -14.26 2.73
N TYR A 21 6.19 -13.84 3.88
CA TYR A 21 5.45 -12.99 4.83
C TYR A 21 5.11 -11.62 4.23
N PHE A 22 6.04 -11.03 3.46
CA PHE A 22 5.80 -9.77 2.80
C PHE A 22 4.73 -9.87 1.70
N GLU A 23 4.77 -10.92 0.88
CA GLU A 23 3.73 -11.21 -0.11
C GLU A 23 2.34 -11.38 0.55
N GLN A 24 2.29 -12.04 1.71
CA GLN A 24 1.05 -12.17 2.47
C GLN A 24 0.56 -10.81 2.99
N MET A 25 1.47 -9.91 3.42
CA MET A 25 1.09 -8.55 3.82
C MET A 25 0.48 -7.76 2.66
N LEU A 26 1.03 -7.89 1.44
CA LEU A 26 0.48 -7.23 0.24
C LEU A 26 -0.93 -7.76 -0.10
N GLU A 27 -1.15 -9.06 -0.02
CA GLU A 27 -2.46 -9.66 -0.25
C GLU A 27 -3.47 -9.25 0.84
N ASP A 28 -3.05 -9.25 2.11
CA ASP A 28 -3.87 -8.80 3.22
C ASP A 28 -4.24 -7.31 3.10
N GLY A 29 -3.31 -6.46 2.65
CA GLY A 29 -3.54 -5.05 2.37
C GLY A 29 -4.56 -4.85 1.24
N ARG A 30 -4.44 -5.60 0.15
CA ARG A 30 -5.42 -5.60 -0.94
C ARG A 30 -6.81 -6.00 -0.44
N TYR A 31 -6.90 -7.08 0.32
CA TYR A 31 -8.14 -7.58 0.90
C TYR A 31 -8.79 -6.54 1.83
N MET A 32 -8.01 -5.91 2.70
CA MET A 32 -8.51 -4.84 3.58
C MET A 32 -9.02 -3.64 2.80
N PHE A 33 -8.31 -3.23 1.73
CA PHE A 33 -8.75 -2.14 0.88
C PHE A 33 -10.10 -2.44 0.22
N GLU A 34 -10.23 -3.62 -0.36
CA GLU A 34 -11.45 -4.05 -1.04
C GLU A 34 -12.63 -4.12 -0.05
N THR A 35 -12.41 -4.70 1.12
CA THR A 35 -13.42 -4.83 2.17
C THR A 35 -13.87 -3.46 2.70
N ALA A 36 -12.92 -2.58 3.06
CA ALA A 36 -13.21 -1.26 3.59
C ALA A 36 -13.92 -0.36 2.57
N SER A 37 -13.44 -0.38 1.32
CA SER A 37 -14.04 0.42 0.25
C SER A 37 -15.41 -0.12 -0.21
N ASN A 38 -15.66 -1.41 -0.11
CA ASN A 38 -17.01 -1.98 -0.32
C ASN A 38 -17.99 -1.56 0.77
N ALA A 39 -17.55 -1.51 2.02
CA ALA A 39 -18.37 -1.03 3.13
C ALA A 39 -18.74 0.46 2.94
N LEU A 40 -17.80 1.29 2.48
CA LEU A 40 -18.04 2.71 2.29
C LEU A 40 -18.84 3.05 1.02
N LEU A 41 -18.59 2.36 -0.10
CA LEU A 41 -19.04 2.78 -1.43
C LEU A 41 -20.04 1.81 -2.09
N ALA A 42 -20.11 0.55 -1.65
CA ALA A 42 -20.87 -0.50 -2.34
C ALA A 42 -21.94 -1.17 -1.47
N GLY A 43 -22.27 -0.59 -0.31
CA GLY A 43 -23.37 -1.03 0.52
C GLY A 43 -23.15 -2.33 1.30
N THR A 44 -21.89 -2.78 1.45
CA THR A 44 -21.58 -3.88 2.37
C THR A 44 -21.77 -3.37 3.80
N ASP A 45 -22.53 -4.12 4.62
CA ASP A 45 -22.74 -3.77 6.02
C ASP A 45 -21.40 -3.81 6.80
N PRO A 46 -20.93 -2.66 7.35
CA PRO A 46 -19.67 -2.60 8.06
C PRO A 46 -19.61 -3.56 9.27
N GLU A 47 -20.69 -3.77 9.97
CA GLU A 47 -20.70 -4.62 11.18
C GLU A 47 -20.42 -6.10 10.84
N ILE A 48 -20.79 -6.56 9.63
CA ILE A 48 -20.51 -7.93 9.19
C ILE A 48 -19.02 -8.18 8.95
N VAL A 49 -18.30 -7.18 8.42
CA VAL A 49 -16.89 -7.33 7.99
C VAL A 49 -15.88 -6.81 9.00
N LYS A 50 -16.32 -6.14 10.04
CA LYS A 50 -15.49 -5.47 11.06
C LYS A 50 -14.49 -6.40 11.74
N GLU A 51 -14.97 -7.52 12.27
CA GLU A 51 -14.10 -8.46 13.01
C GLU A 51 -13.01 -9.04 12.13
N ASP A 52 -13.34 -9.37 10.88
CA ASP A 52 -12.40 -9.93 9.93
C ASP A 52 -11.37 -8.89 9.44
N LEU A 53 -11.80 -7.65 9.23
CA LEU A 53 -10.89 -6.54 8.90
C LEU A 53 -9.88 -6.29 10.03
N TRP A 54 -10.33 -6.28 11.29
CA TRP A 54 -9.44 -6.13 12.45
C TRP A 54 -8.53 -7.34 12.67
N ALA A 55 -9.00 -8.54 12.37
CA ALA A 55 -8.18 -9.75 12.42
C ALA A 55 -7.07 -9.71 11.37
N THR A 56 -7.39 -9.20 10.17
CA THR A 56 -6.43 -9.02 9.07
C THR A 56 -5.38 -7.97 9.42
N ASP A 57 -5.76 -6.83 9.99
CA ASP A 57 -4.82 -5.82 10.50
C ASP A 57 -3.84 -6.41 11.52
N LYS A 58 -4.35 -7.15 12.51
CA LYS A 58 -3.50 -7.85 13.50
C LYS A 58 -2.53 -8.83 12.84
N ARG A 59 -2.95 -9.50 11.75
CA ARG A 59 -2.09 -10.40 10.99
C ARG A 59 -0.98 -9.64 10.27
N ILE A 60 -1.27 -8.53 9.59
CA ILE A 60 -0.28 -7.64 8.97
C ILE A 60 0.76 -7.19 10.00
N ASN A 61 0.32 -6.68 11.15
CA ASN A 61 1.19 -6.26 12.25
C ASN A 61 2.06 -7.41 12.82
N ALA A 62 1.54 -8.63 12.84
CA ALA A 62 2.30 -9.81 13.26
C ALA A 62 3.35 -10.21 12.23
N LEU A 63 3.02 -10.14 10.93
CA LEU A 63 3.93 -10.42 9.82
C LEU A 63 5.07 -9.40 9.77
N GLU A 64 4.77 -8.11 9.91
CA GLU A 64 5.78 -7.04 10.00
C GLU A 64 6.82 -7.36 11.08
N ARG A 65 6.36 -7.70 12.30
CA ARG A 65 7.28 -8.07 13.39
C ARG A 65 8.09 -9.33 13.10
N ARG A 66 7.53 -10.30 12.38
CA ARG A 66 8.25 -11.51 11.97
C ARG A 66 9.34 -11.18 10.95
N ILE A 67 9.01 -10.39 9.92
CA ILE A 67 9.97 -9.95 8.89
C ILE A 67 11.12 -9.20 9.55
N ARG A 68 10.85 -8.22 10.39
CA ARG A 68 11.90 -7.46 11.11
C ARG A 68 12.84 -8.35 11.91
N ARG A 69 12.30 -9.36 12.60
CA ARG A 69 13.14 -10.34 13.33
C ARG A 69 14.00 -11.18 12.38
N ARG A 70 13.46 -11.59 11.23
CA ARG A 70 14.22 -12.34 10.21
C ARG A 70 15.34 -11.49 9.61
N VAL A 71 15.07 -10.24 9.31
CA VAL A 71 16.09 -9.28 8.82
C VAL A 71 17.22 -9.12 9.83
N ILE A 72 16.92 -8.88 11.10
CA ILE A 72 17.94 -8.76 12.17
C ILE A 72 18.77 -10.05 12.28
N THR A 73 18.14 -11.22 12.26
CA THR A 73 18.85 -12.50 12.29
C THR A 73 19.76 -12.67 11.08
N HIS A 74 19.27 -12.33 9.89
CA HIS A 74 20.02 -12.43 8.65
C HIS A 74 21.27 -11.52 8.67
N LEU A 75 21.12 -10.26 9.06
CA LEU A 75 22.23 -9.32 9.22
C LEU A 75 23.29 -9.80 10.22
N THR A 76 22.86 -10.38 11.33
CA THR A 76 23.77 -10.90 12.37
C THR A 76 24.59 -12.10 11.88
N MET A 77 24.02 -12.92 11.01
CA MET A 77 24.67 -14.12 10.49
C MET A 77 25.55 -13.87 9.26
N HIS A 78 25.22 -12.89 8.43
CA HIS A 78 25.82 -12.70 7.09
C HIS A 78 26.65 -11.42 6.97
N GLY A 79 26.65 -10.56 7.99
CA GLY A 79 27.45 -9.34 8.02
C GLY A 79 27.10 -8.34 6.93
N THR A 80 28.11 -7.58 6.44
CA THR A 80 27.91 -6.42 5.56
C THR A 80 27.43 -6.73 4.15
N GLY A 81 27.54 -7.96 3.67
CA GLY A 81 27.18 -8.33 2.31
C GLY A 81 25.67 -8.28 1.98
N ALA A 82 24.83 -8.26 3.00
CA ALA A 82 23.37 -8.28 2.87
C ALA A 82 22.70 -6.97 3.29
N VAL A 83 23.45 -6.00 3.80
CA VAL A 83 22.91 -4.80 4.45
C VAL A 83 21.96 -4.01 3.56
N SER A 84 22.30 -3.79 2.29
CA SER A 84 21.52 -2.94 1.38
C SER A 84 20.09 -3.46 1.19
N SER A 85 19.93 -4.74 0.89
CA SER A 85 18.62 -5.34 0.64
C SER A 85 17.80 -5.56 1.91
N ASP A 86 18.49 -5.85 3.02
CA ASP A 86 17.84 -5.97 4.32
C ASP A 86 17.28 -4.61 4.78
N LEU A 87 17.99 -3.51 4.48
CA LEU A 87 17.48 -2.16 4.72
C LEU A 87 16.30 -1.81 3.82
N VAL A 88 16.33 -2.18 2.54
CA VAL A 88 15.18 -2.03 1.64
C VAL A 88 13.97 -2.77 2.21
N LEU A 89 14.11 -4.06 2.55
CA LEU A 89 13.00 -4.83 3.10
C LEU A 89 12.47 -4.23 4.41
N MET A 90 13.37 -3.70 5.26
CA MET A 90 12.99 -3.05 6.51
C MET A 90 12.18 -1.77 6.28
N SER A 91 12.46 -1.01 5.20
CA SER A 91 11.68 0.17 4.80
C SER A 91 10.31 -0.23 4.26
N ILE A 92 10.27 -1.04 3.20
CA ILE A 92 9.02 -1.36 2.50
C ILE A 92 8.02 -2.19 3.33
N VAL A 93 8.49 -2.93 4.33
CA VAL A 93 7.60 -3.63 5.25
C VAL A 93 6.72 -2.65 6.04
N LYS A 94 7.24 -1.45 6.30
CA LYS A 94 6.45 -0.39 6.93
C LYS A 94 5.41 0.19 5.98
N ASP A 95 5.75 0.32 4.70
CA ASP A 95 4.78 0.75 3.68
C ASP A 95 3.62 -0.24 3.54
N ALA A 96 3.89 -1.54 3.56
CA ALA A 96 2.85 -2.56 3.54
C ALA A 96 1.92 -2.48 4.77
N GLU A 97 2.45 -2.21 5.96
CA GLU A 97 1.64 -1.99 7.17
C GLU A 97 0.81 -0.69 7.05
N ARG A 98 1.39 0.38 6.51
CA ARG A 98 0.68 1.66 6.30
C ARG A 98 -0.51 1.52 5.34
N ILE A 99 -0.44 0.65 4.33
CA ILE A 99 -1.60 0.34 3.49
C ILE A 99 -2.75 -0.16 4.37
N GLY A 100 -2.51 -1.11 5.27
CA GLY A 100 -3.51 -1.61 6.20
C GLY A 100 -4.08 -0.52 7.12
N ASP A 101 -3.22 0.36 7.67
CA ASP A 101 -3.65 1.48 8.50
C ASP A 101 -4.61 2.43 7.75
N TYR A 102 -4.30 2.78 6.49
CA TYR A 102 -5.19 3.62 5.70
C TYR A 102 -6.48 2.92 5.28
N CYS A 103 -6.45 1.60 5.11
CA CYS A 103 -7.67 0.82 4.91
C CYS A 103 -8.61 0.89 6.13
N LYS A 104 -8.06 0.88 7.36
CA LYS A 104 -8.87 1.12 8.58
C LYS A 104 -9.49 2.51 8.56
N ASN A 105 -8.73 3.54 8.15
CA ASN A 105 -9.27 4.90 8.05
C ASN A 105 -10.42 4.98 7.03
N VAL A 106 -10.34 4.27 5.90
CA VAL A 106 -11.46 4.16 4.95
C VAL A 106 -12.66 3.46 5.61
N PHE A 107 -12.42 2.39 6.37
CA PHE A 107 -13.45 1.66 7.07
C PHE A 107 -14.12 2.51 8.17
N ASP A 108 -13.34 3.33 8.89
CA ASP A 108 -13.85 4.23 9.92
C ASP A 108 -14.84 5.25 9.32
N LEU A 109 -14.63 5.69 8.06
CA LEU A 109 -15.61 6.53 7.36
C LEU A 109 -16.94 5.78 7.12
N ALA A 110 -16.89 4.49 6.79
CA ALA A 110 -18.11 3.68 6.61
C ALA A 110 -18.92 3.54 7.90
N LEU A 111 -18.26 3.58 9.07
CA LEU A 111 -18.91 3.52 10.39
C LEU A 111 -19.62 4.83 10.78
N LEU A 112 -19.36 5.94 10.09
CA LEU A 112 -19.97 7.25 10.41
C LEU A 112 -21.41 7.38 9.95
N ASP A 113 -21.96 6.37 9.26
CA ASP A 113 -23.32 6.41 8.64
C ASP A 113 -23.52 7.67 7.78
N ARG A 114 -22.51 7.98 6.97
CA ARG A 114 -22.48 9.14 6.07
C ARG A 114 -22.13 8.68 4.65
N GLU A 115 -22.81 9.26 3.68
CA GLU A 115 -22.55 8.97 2.27
C GLU A 115 -21.53 9.93 1.66
N CYS A 116 -20.82 9.45 0.65
CA CYS A 116 -20.05 10.31 -0.24
C CYS A 116 -20.98 11.21 -1.09
N ALA A 117 -20.41 12.26 -1.66
CA ALA A 117 -21.13 13.14 -2.58
C ALA A 117 -21.63 12.33 -3.80
N PRO A 118 -22.95 12.36 -4.14
CA PRO A 118 -23.50 11.50 -5.18
C PRO A 118 -22.89 11.71 -6.57
N ASP A 119 -22.50 12.93 -6.88
CA ASP A 119 -21.85 13.29 -8.15
C ASP A 119 -20.39 12.82 -8.26
N ALA A 120 -19.77 12.44 -7.14
CA ALA A 120 -18.43 11.85 -7.11
C ALA A 120 -18.44 10.31 -7.03
N LEU A 121 -19.59 9.67 -6.84
CA LEU A 121 -19.65 8.24 -6.55
C LEU A 121 -19.11 7.38 -7.70
N GLU A 122 -19.44 7.72 -8.95
CA GLU A 122 -18.95 6.98 -10.13
C GLU A 122 -17.42 7.04 -10.23
N ASP A 123 -16.84 8.23 -10.05
CA ASP A 123 -15.37 8.42 -10.07
C ASP A 123 -14.69 7.69 -8.90
N LEU A 124 -15.27 7.72 -7.69
CA LEU A 124 -14.78 6.95 -6.55
C LEU A 124 -14.79 5.44 -6.79
N LEU A 125 -15.83 4.92 -7.42
CA LEU A 125 -15.94 3.48 -7.76
C LEU A 125 -14.90 3.09 -8.82
N ASP A 126 -14.63 3.96 -9.80
CA ASP A 126 -13.55 3.75 -10.77
C ASP A 126 -12.18 3.80 -10.10
N ALA A 127 -11.93 4.82 -9.27
CA ALA A 127 -10.68 4.93 -8.50
C ALA A 127 -10.46 3.72 -7.58
N LYS A 128 -11.50 3.25 -6.90
CA LYS A 128 -11.48 2.00 -6.12
C LYS A 128 -11.07 0.81 -6.99
N SER A 129 -11.73 0.63 -8.14
CA SER A 129 -11.47 -0.49 -9.06
C SER A 129 -10.01 -0.48 -9.57
N LYS A 130 -9.51 0.70 -9.94
CA LYS A 130 -8.11 0.89 -10.38
C LYS A 130 -7.14 0.59 -9.24
N THR A 131 -7.39 1.10 -8.04
CA THR A 131 -6.55 0.85 -6.85
C THR A 131 -6.50 -0.63 -6.50
N THR A 132 -7.64 -1.35 -6.50
CA THR A 132 -7.68 -2.80 -6.25
C THR A 132 -6.81 -3.56 -7.25
N ARG A 133 -6.89 -3.22 -8.55
CA ARG A 133 -6.05 -3.84 -9.59
C ARG A 133 -4.57 -3.54 -9.41
N LEU A 134 -4.22 -2.31 -9.04
CA LEU A 134 -2.84 -1.93 -8.77
C LEU A 134 -2.28 -2.68 -7.56
N LEU A 135 -3.01 -2.80 -6.46
CA LEU A 135 -2.57 -3.58 -5.29
C LEU A 135 -2.35 -5.06 -5.63
N ALA A 136 -3.23 -5.66 -6.42
CA ALA A 136 -3.03 -7.03 -6.92
C ALA A 136 -1.79 -7.13 -7.83
N LYS A 137 -1.57 -6.15 -8.72
CA LYS A 137 -0.41 -6.10 -9.61
C LYS A 137 0.89 -5.91 -8.84
N ALA A 138 0.90 -5.10 -7.78
CA ALA A 138 2.09 -4.85 -6.95
C ALA A 138 2.68 -6.15 -6.38
N ARG A 139 1.84 -7.05 -5.86
CA ARG A 139 2.29 -8.37 -5.39
C ARG A 139 2.97 -9.17 -6.49
N ASN A 140 2.36 -9.25 -7.68
CA ASN A 140 2.91 -10.03 -8.80
C ASN A 140 4.24 -9.46 -9.29
N ILE A 141 4.36 -8.13 -9.40
CA ILE A 141 5.60 -7.45 -9.80
C ILE A 141 6.70 -7.71 -8.78
N TYR A 142 6.38 -7.63 -7.48
CA TYR A 142 7.35 -7.89 -6.43
C TYR A 142 7.87 -9.34 -6.47
N GLN A 143 7.01 -10.31 -6.81
CA GLN A 143 7.40 -11.71 -6.98
C GLN A 143 8.25 -11.96 -8.24
N SER A 144 7.90 -11.33 -9.36
CA SER A 144 8.59 -11.51 -10.64
C SER A 144 9.87 -10.70 -10.76
N GLU A 145 9.99 -9.60 -10.01
CA GLU A 145 11.05 -8.59 -10.13
C GLU A 145 11.17 -8.03 -11.57
N ASP A 146 10.04 -7.95 -12.29
CA ASP A 146 10.00 -7.44 -13.66
C ASP A 146 10.08 -5.90 -13.64
N ILE A 147 11.18 -5.37 -14.15
CA ILE A 147 11.48 -3.93 -14.14
C ILE A 147 10.57 -3.14 -15.09
N GLU A 148 10.20 -3.70 -16.22
CA GLU A 148 9.31 -3.01 -17.18
C GLU A 148 7.88 -2.95 -16.64
N ASP A 149 7.40 -4.03 -16.02
CA ASP A 149 6.13 -4.03 -15.31
C ASP A 149 6.15 -3.07 -14.10
N ALA A 150 7.27 -2.96 -13.38
CA ALA A 150 7.44 -2.01 -12.29
C ALA A 150 7.34 -0.57 -12.77
N LYS A 151 8.01 -0.20 -13.87
CA LYS A 151 7.92 1.15 -14.47
C LYS A 151 6.49 1.48 -14.91
N ALA A 152 5.83 0.57 -15.62
CA ALA A 152 4.45 0.76 -16.05
C ALA A 152 3.47 0.87 -14.88
N TYR A 153 3.74 0.16 -13.77
CA TYR A 153 2.99 0.29 -12.53
C TYR A 153 3.15 1.68 -11.92
N ILE A 154 4.39 2.17 -11.82
CA ILE A 154 4.72 3.47 -11.23
C ILE A 154 3.96 4.58 -11.93
N GLU A 155 3.96 4.61 -13.27
CA GLU A 155 3.24 5.61 -14.06
C GLU A 155 1.73 5.58 -13.76
N GLN A 156 1.11 4.39 -13.77
CA GLN A 156 -0.33 4.23 -13.54
C GLN A 156 -0.74 4.61 -12.10
N ALA A 157 0.07 4.21 -11.12
CA ALA A 157 -0.23 4.47 -9.71
C ALA A 157 -0.04 5.95 -9.35
N ASP A 158 0.99 6.60 -9.91
CA ASP A 158 1.24 8.04 -9.74
C ASP A 158 0.12 8.87 -10.38
N GLU A 159 -0.28 8.56 -11.61
CA GLU A 159 -1.40 9.24 -12.29
C GLU A 159 -2.69 9.15 -11.45
N LEU A 160 -3.01 7.96 -10.92
CA LEU A 160 -4.19 7.77 -10.09
C LEU A 160 -4.07 8.49 -8.74
N ALA A 161 -2.89 8.50 -8.13
CA ALA A 161 -2.64 9.22 -6.88
C ALA A 161 -2.82 10.74 -7.06
N GLN A 162 -2.30 11.30 -8.15
CA GLN A 162 -2.50 12.71 -8.52
C GLN A 162 -3.96 13.03 -8.82
N HIS A 163 -4.69 12.11 -9.49
CA HIS A 163 -6.13 12.24 -9.69
C HIS A 163 -6.86 12.33 -8.35
N CYS A 164 -6.60 11.42 -7.44
CA CYS A 164 -7.19 11.44 -6.08
C CYS A 164 -6.88 12.74 -5.34
N GLU A 165 -5.66 13.29 -5.45
CA GLU A 165 -5.31 14.57 -4.82
C GLU A 165 -6.10 15.74 -5.38
N ARG A 166 -6.24 15.82 -6.72
CA ARG A 166 -7.07 16.85 -7.36
C ARG A 166 -8.53 16.77 -6.92
N GLN A 167 -9.09 15.57 -6.86
CA GLN A 167 -10.47 15.35 -6.42
C GLN A 167 -10.66 15.69 -4.94
N ALA A 168 -9.74 15.27 -4.07
CA ALA A 168 -9.77 15.64 -2.66
C ALA A 168 -9.78 17.15 -2.47
N THR A 169 -8.89 17.87 -3.16
CA THR A 169 -8.82 19.35 -3.13
C THR A 169 -10.12 19.98 -3.64
N ALA A 170 -10.68 19.47 -4.74
CA ALA A 170 -11.94 19.97 -5.28
C ALA A 170 -13.11 19.80 -4.29
N MET A 171 -13.15 18.69 -3.54
CA MET A 171 -14.17 18.47 -2.50
C MET A 171 -14.01 19.40 -1.30
N VAL A 172 -12.77 19.67 -0.85
CA VAL A 172 -12.49 20.60 0.25
C VAL A 172 -12.95 22.03 -0.07
N LEU A 173 -12.89 22.42 -1.35
CA LEU A 173 -13.30 23.74 -1.81
C LEU A 173 -14.82 23.91 -1.95
N ARG A 174 -15.61 22.83 -1.78
CA ARG A 174 -17.07 22.90 -1.81
C ARG A 174 -17.63 23.50 -0.51
N ASN A 175 -18.71 24.20 -0.66
CA ASN A 175 -19.44 24.76 0.49
C ASN A 175 -20.76 24.00 0.64
N ASP A 176 -20.70 22.75 1.11
CA ASP A 176 -21.87 21.96 1.46
C ASP A 176 -22.08 21.89 2.97
N SER A 177 -23.35 21.81 3.37
CA SER A 177 -23.73 21.78 4.80
C SER A 177 -23.97 20.36 5.33
N ASP A 178 -24.01 19.34 4.46
CA ASP A 178 -24.33 17.95 4.83
C ASP A 178 -23.10 17.08 5.11
N GLY A 179 -21.91 17.61 4.90
CA GLY A 179 -20.64 16.91 5.16
C GLY A 179 -20.24 15.85 4.13
N LYS A 180 -21.00 15.66 3.05
CA LYS A 180 -20.71 14.66 2.03
C LYS A 180 -19.40 14.93 1.29
N SER A 181 -19.12 16.21 0.99
CA SER A 181 -17.82 16.58 0.39
C SER A 181 -16.64 16.30 1.33
N ALA A 182 -16.81 16.44 2.64
CA ALA A 182 -15.74 16.10 3.60
C ALA A 182 -15.43 14.62 3.62
N ILE A 183 -16.44 13.74 3.65
CA ILE A 183 -16.27 12.28 3.55
C ILE A 183 -15.60 11.92 2.22
N THR A 184 -16.05 12.51 1.12
CA THR A 184 -15.50 12.28 -0.21
C THR A 184 -14.03 12.71 -0.30
N ALA A 185 -13.70 13.88 0.22
CA ALA A 185 -12.32 14.38 0.26
C ALA A 185 -11.39 13.45 1.05
N LEU A 186 -11.83 12.97 2.23
CA LEU A 186 -11.08 12.02 3.04
C LEU A 186 -10.92 10.68 2.33
N THR A 187 -11.94 10.19 1.62
CA THR A 187 -11.88 8.95 0.86
C THR A 187 -10.79 9.04 -0.22
N TYR A 188 -10.79 10.08 -1.05
CA TYR A 188 -9.74 10.31 -2.04
C TYR A 188 -8.36 10.46 -1.39
N ARG A 189 -8.28 11.18 -0.26
CA ARG A 189 -7.02 11.34 0.47
C ARG A 189 -6.45 10.01 0.95
N TYR A 190 -7.28 9.12 1.48
CA TYR A 190 -6.84 7.80 1.93
C TYR A 190 -6.48 6.89 0.75
N PHE A 191 -7.22 6.94 -0.36
CA PHE A 191 -6.84 6.22 -1.58
C PHE A 191 -5.47 6.68 -2.10
N LYS A 192 -5.23 8.00 -2.17
CA LYS A 192 -3.91 8.54 -2.51
C LYS A 192 -2.81 8.00 -1.58
N ARG A 193 -3.04 7.97 -0.27
CA ARG A 193 -2.03 7.47 0.69
C ARG A 193 -1.73 5.98 0.51
N ILE A 194 -2.75 5.17 0.25
CA ILE A 194 -2.60 3.74 -0.06
C ILE A 194 -1.77 3.56 -1.33
N LEU A 195 -2.06 4.33 -2.38
CA LEU A 195 -1.29 4.31 -3.63
C LEU A 195 0.16 4.76 -3.43
N ALA A 196 0.40 5.82 -2.65
CA ALA A 196 1.75 6.30 -2.35
C ALA A 196 2.60 5.23 -1.64
N HIS A 197 2.06 4.55 -0.63
CA HIS A 197 2.78 3.45 0.03
C HIS A 197 3.00 2.24 -0.90
N SER A 198 2.05 1.97 -1.79
CA SER A 198 2.22 0.94 -2.81
C SER A 198 3.29 1.33 -3.86
N LEU A 199 3.39 2.62 -4.21
CA LEU A 199 4.46 3.17 -5.04
C LEU A 199 5.84 2.99 -4.39
N ASN A 200 5.99 3.33 -3.10
CA ASN A 200 7.25 3.14 -2.37
C ASN A 200 7.73 1.68 -2.43
N ILE A 201 6.80 0.72 -2.30
CA ILE A 201 7.12 -0.70 -2.42
C ILE A 201 7.67 -1.03 -3.82
N ILE A 202 7.03 -0.57 -4.89
CA ILE A 202 7.44 -0.90 -6.25
C ILE A 202 8.66 -0.10 -6.70
N THR A 203 8.80 1.16 -6.30
CA THR A 203 10.00 1.96 -6.61
C THR A 203 11.26 1.36 -5.99
N SER A 204 11.16 0.62 -4.87
CA SER A 204 12.29 -0.08 -4.27
C SER A 204 12.93 -1.14 -5.17
N LEU A 205 12.24 -1.59 -6.22
CA LEU A 205 12.79 -2.51 -7.22
C LEU A 205 13.66 -1.81 -8.28
N VAL A 206 13.44 -0.52 -8.50
CA VAL A 206 14.07 0.25 -9.59
C VAL A 206 14.97 1.39 -9.12
N MET A 207 14.82 1.83 -7.87
CA MET A 207 15.57 2.95 -7.29
C MET A 207 16.67 2.47 -6.32
N PRO A 208 17.78 3.19 -6.18
CA PRO A 208 18.78 2.92 -5.16
C PRO A 208 18.23 3.17 -3.74
N VAL A 209 18.87 2.57 -2.73
CA VAL A 209 18.41 2.57 -1.33
C VAL A 209 18.29 3.98 -0.73
N ASP A 210 19.18 4.87 -1.11
CA ASP A 210 19.24 6.26 -0.65
C ASP A 210 18.17 7.18 -1.28
N GLN A 211 17.44 6.66 -2.29
CA GLN A 211 16.35 7.37 -2.95
C GLN A 211 14.98 6.72 -2.70
N LEU A 212 14.90 5.82 -1.74
CA LEU A 212 13.61 5.25 -1.32
C LEU A 212 12.74 6.34 -0.68
N ASP A 213 11.43 6.26 -0.93
CA ASP A 213 10.39 7.15 -0.38
C ASP A 213 10.36 8.60 -0.93
N TYR A 214 11.27 8.97 -1.84
CA TYR A 214 11.35 10.32 -2.45
C TYR A 214 10.65 10.42 -3.81
N TYR A 215 9.83 9.45 -4.19
CA TYR A 215 9.20 9.45 -5.54
C TYR A 215 8.17 10.57 -5.73
N ASP A 216 7.49 11.00 -4.67
CA ASP A 216 6.47 12.05 -4.70
C ASP A 216 7.04 13.48 -4.52
N GLU A 217 8.36 13.64 -4.40
CA GLU A 217 9.03 14.94 -4.51
C GLU A 217 9.12 15.43 -5.97
N GLU A 218 9.06 16.73 -6.19
CA GLU A 218 9.22 17.28 -7.54
C GLU A 218 10.58 16.88 -8.12
N LYS A 219 10.60 16.57 -9.45
CA LYS A 219 11.85 16.13 -10.13
C LYS A 219 13.04 17.08 -9.93
N ALA A 220 12.77 18.38 -9.71
CA ALA A 220 13.78 19.41 -9.45
C ALA A 220 14.37 19.33 -8.01
N GLU A 221 13.73 18.62 -7.10
CA GLU A 221 14.17 18.48 -5.70
C GLU A 221 14.90 17.15 -5.44
N ARG A 222 14.93 16.26 -6.46
CA ARG A 222 15.59 14.94 -6.39
C ARG A 222 17.08 14.95 -6.79
N GLU A 223 17.62 16.11 -7.22
CA GLU A 223 19.03 16.31 -7.54
C GLU A 223 19.81 16.85 -6.31
#